data_32a709257950dbdb072bcce0e6b5b5a7
#
_entry.id   32a709257950dbdb072bcce0e6b5b5a7
#
_cell.length_a   1.000
_cell.length_b   1.000
_cell.length_c   1.000
_cell.angle_alpha   90.00
_cell.angle_beta   90.00
_cell.angle_gamma   90.00
#
_symmetry.space_group_name_H-M   'P 1'
#
loop_
_entity.id
_entity.type
_entity.pdbx_description
1 polymer ?
#
loop_
_entity_poly.entity_id
_entity_poly.type
_entity_poly.pdbx_seq_one_letter_code
_entity_poly.pdbx_strand_id
1 'polypeptide(L)'
;MMMFMSSISEHKNIWTLNWAILLSLGLIWGGSFLGVEISLIGFGPITVAAGRVTMAALILLVYTCIFGDGLPRFSSKTDKRVWVHCLGMALFTNAMPFSLLSWGQQTVTSGFAGISMALVPLFVLPLSHKFVPSEKLSKAKVIGFLLGFIGVVLLIGGEKIFTNQSLTPTLLLAQIACVIASCCYAIGTVITKLCPPVSTVSYASCGLMLASFMLIPIALWFEGWPKSPDGLAIMGVVYLALFPTAIATILLTVLIRRAGPSFLSLVNYQVPIWAVVIGVVVLGETLPGHFLIALSIILGGLLVSQSSAFRVSS
;
A
#
# COMPACT_ATOMS: atom_id res chain seq x y z
N MET A 1 7.07 -16.41 42.80
CA MET A 1 7.43 -17.24 41.63
C MET A 1 6.29 -17.38 40.63
N MET A 2 5.06 -17.71 41.04
CA MET A 2 3.89 -17.80 40.11
C MET A 2 3.51 -16.47 39.42
N MET A 3 3.60 -15.36 40.12
CA MET A 3 3.28 -14.01 39.56
C MET A 3 4.31 -13.50 38.55
N PHE A 4 5.57 -13.91 38.66
CA PHE A 4 6.64 -13.62 37.67
C PHE A 4 6.51 -14.45 36.39
N MET A 5 6.09 -15.73 36.52
CA MET A 5 5.86 -16.59 35.36
C MET A 5 4.63 -16.19 34.54
N SER A 6 3.57 -15.63 35.16
CA SER A 6 2.39 -15.12 34.45
C SER A 6 2.73 -13.86 33.63
N SER A 7 3.54 -12.93 34.16
CA SER A 7 3.93 -11.71 33.43
C SER A 7 4.85 -12.03 32.22
N ILE A 8 5.73 -13.00 32.32
CA ILE A 8 6.61 -13.43 31.22
C ILE A 8 5.78 -14.12 30.11
N SER A 9 4.78 -14.94 30.48
CA SER A 9 3.90 -15.59 29.50
C SER A 9 2.99 -14.58 28.79
N GLU A 10 2.51 -13.59 29.50
CA GLU A 10 1.67 -12.51 28.95
C GLU A 10 2.45 -11.61 27.98
N HIS A 11 3.68 -11.21 28.33
CA HIS A 11 4.57 -10.48 27.43
C HIS A 11 4.94 -11.27 26.18
N LYS A 12 5.19 -12.58 26.32
CA LYS A 12 5.50 -13.46 25.19
C LYS A 12 4.31 -13.60 24.24
N ASN A 13 3.09 -13.74 24.78
CA ASN A 13 1.87 -13.81 23.98
C ASN A 13 1.56 -12.50 23.24
N ILE A 14 1.78 -11.35 23.87
CA ILE A 14 1.58 -10.04 23.23
C ILE A 14 2.55 -9.85 22.07
N TRP A 15 3.81 -10.22 22.24
CA TRP A 15 4.84 -10.10 21.22
C TRP A 15 4.55 -11.02 20.00
N THR A 16 4.19 -12.27 20.27
CA THR A 16 3.80 -13.24 19.24
C THR A 16 2.60 -12.77 18.42
N LEU A 17 1.57 -12.20 19.07
CA LEU A 17 0.39 -11.69 18.39
C LEU A 17 0.71 -10.49 17.48
N ASN A 18 1.59 -9.57 17.91
CA ASN A 18 1.99 -8.43 17.10
C ASN A 18 2.73 -8.87 15.84
N TRP A 19 3.62 -9.86 15.94
CA TRP A 19 4.28 -10.47 14.77
C TRP A 19 3.31 -11.20 13.86
N ALA A 20 2.35 -11.93 14.41
CA ALA A 20 1.33 -12.61 13.61
C ALA A 20 0.50 -11.60 12.80
N ILE A 21 0.07 -10.48 13.41
CA ILE A 21 -0.64 -9.40 12.71
C ILE A 21 0.25 -8.77 11.63
N LEU A 22 1.51 -8.49 11.93
CA LEU A 22 2.45 -7.91 10.98
C LEU A 22 2.68 -8.81 9.77
N LEU A 23 2.90 -10.11 9.99
CA LEU A 23 3.08 -11.10 8.92
C LEU A 23 1.80 -11.24 8.08
N SER A 24 0.63 -11.26 8.74
CA SER A 24 -0.66 -11.28 8.05
C SER A 24 -0.86 -10.06 7.16
N LEU A 25 -0.52 -8.86 7.63
CA LEU A 25 -0.59 -7.63 6.83
C LEU A 25 0.35 -7.69 5.63
N GLY A 26 1.59 -8.16 5.81
CA GLY A 26 2.53 -8.34 4.72
C GLY A 26 2.01 -9.29 3.64
N LEU A 27 1.49 -10.45 4.05
CA LEU A 27 0.91 -11.44 3.16
C LEU A 27 -0.36 -10.91 2.44
N ILE A 28 -1.26 -10.28 3.18
CA ILE A 28 -2.51 -9.73 2.64
C ILE A 28 -2.21 -8.64 1.58
N TRP A 29 -1.31 -7.73 1.87
CA TRP A 29 -0.96 -6.68 0.91
C TRP A 29 -0.09 -7.18 -0.24
N GLY A 30 0.84 -8.10 0.01
CA GLY A 30 1.59 -8.78 -1.05
C GLY A 30 0.67 -9.57 -1.98
N GLY A 31 -0.33 -10.26 -1.43
CA GLY A 31 -1.35 -10.99 -2.20
C GLY A 31 -2.34 -10.09 -2.94
N SER A 32 -2.37 -8.77 -2.68
CA SER A 32 -3.29 -7.88 -3.38
C SER A 32 -3.00 -7.80 -4.89
N PHE A 33 -1.75 -7.97 -5.31
CA PHE A 33 -1.37 -7.96 -6.72
C PHE A 33 -1.93 -9.17 -7.48
N LEU A 34 -1.96 -10.35 -6.84
CA LEU A 34 -2.69 -11.52 -7.36
C LEU A 34 -4.19 -11.21 -7.50
N GLY A 35 -4.79 -10.58 -6.50
CA GLY A 35 -6.20 -10.19 -6.56
C GLY A 35 -6.53 -9.24 -7.71
N VAL A 36 -5.63 -8.29 -8.02
CA VAL A 36 -5.76 -7.39 -9.18
C VAL A 36 -5.69 -8.20 -10.47
N GLU A 37 -4.71 -9.08 -10.64
CA GLU A 37 -4.53 -9.93 -11.83
C GLU A 37 -5.79 -10.75 -12.12
N ILE A 38 -6.32 -11.42 -11.09
CA ILE A 38 -7.56 -12.21 -11.20
C ILE A 38 -8.75 -11.32 -11.58
N SER A 39 -8.84 -10.11 -11.01
CA SER A 39 -9.95 -9.20 -11.27
C SER A 39 -9.95 -8.66 -12.71
N LEU A 40 -8.75 -8.46 -13.28
CA LEU A 40 -8.56 -7.95 -14.64
C LEU A 40 -9.00 -8.94 -15.73
N ILE A 41 -9.24 -10.21 -15.40
CA ILE A 41 -9.80 -11.21 -16.34
C ILE A 41 -11.18 -10.79 -16.84
N GLY A 42 -11.97 -10.12 -15.99
CA GLY A 42 -13.38 -9.78 -16.31
C GLY A 42 -13.75 -8.32 -16.11
N PHE A 43 -12.85 -7.49 -15.58
CA PHE A 43 -13.12 -6.08 -15.32
C PHE A 43 -12.01 -5.19 -15.87
N GLY A 44 -12.37 -3.98 -16.29
CA GLY A 44 -11.39 -2.95 -16.59
C GLY A 44 -10.67 -2.44 -15.32
N PRO A 45 -9.49 -1.86 -15.47
CA PRO A 45 -8.64 -1.45 -14.34
C PRO A 45 -9.29 -0.41 -13.42
N ILE A 46 -10.06 0.53 -13.95
CA ILE A 46 -10.76 1.52 -13.13
C ILE A 46 -11.95 0.88 -12.41
N THR A 47 -12.63 -0.07 -13.06
CA THR A 47 -13.72 -0.85 -12.46
C THR A 47 -13.22 -1.72 -11.31
N VAL A 48 -12.03 -2.34 -11.44
CA VAL A 48 -11.38 -3.08 -10.34
C VAL A 48 -11.12 -2.14 -9.15
N ALA A 49 -10.54 -0.96 -9.39
CA ALA A 49 -10.30 0.02 -8.35
C ALA A 49 -11.61 0.53 -7.72
N ALA A 50 -12.62 0.86 -8.52
CA ALA A 50 -13.94 1.31 -8.06
C ALA A 50 -14.65 0.25 -7.22
N GLY A 51 -14.72 -0.98 -7.69
CA GLY A 51 -15.35 -2.11 -6.99
C GLY A 51 -14.67 -2.38 -5.65
N ARG A 52 -13.34 -2.45 -5.64
CA ARG A 52 -12.53 -2.63 -4.43
C ARG A 52 -12.84 -1.57 -3.37
N VAL A 53 -12.77 -0.27 -3.73
CA VAL A 53 -12.95 0.80 -2.74
C VAL A 53 -14.40 0.92 -2.30
N THR A 54 -15.38 0.70 -3.20
CA THR A 54 -16.81 0.81 -2.88
C THR A 54 -17.22 -0.26 -1.88
N MET A 55 -16.87 -1.52 -2.12
CA MET A 55 -17.20 -2.59 -1.20
C MET A 55 -16.50 -2.42 0.15
N ALA A 56 -15.22 -2.02 0.15
CA ALA A 56 -14.49 -1.77 1.39
C ALA A 56 -15.07 -0.55 2.14
N ALA A 57 -15.47 0.50 1.43
CA ALA A 57 -16.13 1.68 2.03
C ALA A 57 -17.42 1.27 2.75
N LEU A 58 -18.27 0.45 2.13
CA LEU A 58 -19.50 -0.05 2.74
C LEU A 58 -19.21 -0.87 4.00
N ILE A 59 -18.25 -1.79 3.95
CA ILE A 59 -17.86 -2.64 5.10
C ILE A 59 -17.35 -1.78 6.26
N LEU A 60 -16.42 -0.86 5.98
CA LEU A 60 -15.83 -0.02 7.02
C LEU A 60 -16.81 1.05 7.53
N LEU A 61 -17.72 1.52 6.69
CA LEU A 61 -18.79 2.45 7.11
C LEU A 61 -19.71 1.76 8.12
N VAL A 62 -20.17 0.54 7.82
CA VAL A 62 -20.98 -0.26 8.75
C VAL A 62 -20.19 -0.52 10.04
N TYR A 63 -18.94 -0.92 9.93
CA TYR A 63 -18.09 -1.17 11.09
C TYR A 63 -17.92 0.08 11.96
N THR A 64 -17.60 1.25 11.37
CA THR A 64 -17.37 2.47 12.14
C THR A 64 -18.65 3.06 12.75
N CYS A 65 -19.82 2.82 12.10
CA CYS A 65 -21.11 3.24 12.66
C CYS A 65 -21.58 2.35 13.82
N ILE A 66 -21.24 1.04 13.81
CA ILE A 66 -21.68 0.10 14.85
C ILE A 66 -20.69 0.03 16.01
N PHE A 67 -19.39 -0.03 15.71
CA PHE A 67 -18.33 -0.30 16.68
C PHE A 67 -17.33 0.86 16.86
N GLY A 68 -17.48 1.95 16.11
CA GLY A 68 -16.57 3.10 16.13
C GLY A 68 -17.28 4.42 16.42
N ASP A 69 -16.59 5.52 16.07
CA ASP A 69 -17.06 6.89 16.31
C ASP A 69 -17.89 7.46 15.14
N GLY A 70 -18.28 6.63 14.17
CA GLY A 70 -18.93 7.07 12.93
C GLY A 70 -17.97 7.80 11.98
N LEU A 71 -18.53 8.56 11.04
CA LEU A 71 -17.75 9.42 10.15
C LEU A 71 -17.23 10.66 10.87
N PRO A 72 -16.15 11.31 10.38
CA PRO A 72 -15.66 12.55 10.95
C PRO A 72 -16.76 13.60 10.99
N ARG A 73 -16.84 14.37 12.08
CA ARG A 73 -17.79 15.46 12.24
C ARG A 73 -17.54 16.56 11.20
N PHE A 74 -18.50 17.48 11.03
CA PHE A 74 -18.39 18.60 10.09
C PHE A 74 -18.73 19.94 10.77
N SER A 75 -18.55 20.03 12.08
CA SER A 75 -19.05 21.14 12.90
C SER A 75 -18.04 22.27 13.06
N SER A 76 -16.75 21.97 13.17
CA SER A 76 -15.69 22.93 13.46
C SER A 76 -14.75 23.17 12.26
N LYS A 77 -13.90 24.20 12.34
CA LYS A 77 -12.83 24.43 11.35
C LYS A 77 -11.85 23.25 11.32
N THR A 78 -11.59 22.61 12.45
CA THR A 78 -10.74 21.42 12.55
C THR A 78 -11.38 20.23 11.84
N ASP A 79 -12.68 20.01 12.05
CA ASP A 79 -13.42 18.94 11.38
C ASP A 79 -13.38 19.10 9.84
N LYS A 80 -13.58 20.33 9.34
CA LYS A 80 -13.46 20.62 7.90
C LYS A 80 -12.07 20.31 7.36
N ARG A 81 -11.01 20.57 8.13
CA ARG A 81 -9.63 20.18 7.77
C ARG A 81 -9.49 18.66 7.69
N VAL A 82 -10.08 17.89 8.60
CA VAL A 82 -10.09 16.41 8.52
C VAL A 82 -10.69 15.96 7.19
N TRP A 83 -11.81 16.54 6.75
CA TRP A 83 -12.44 16.21 5.46
C TRP A 83 -11.54 16.52 4.25
N VAL A 84 -10.79 17.62 4.29
CA VAL A 84 -9.78 17.93 3.24
C VAL A 84 -8.70 16.85 3.21
N HIS A 85 -8.25 16.35 4.38
CA HIS A 85 -7.28 15.26 4.43
C HIS A 85 -7.89 13.92 3.99
N CYS A 86 -9.18 13.67 4.29
CA CYS A 86 -9.92 12.52 3.75
C CYS A 86 -9.98 12.56 2.22
N LEU A 87 -10.20 13.75 1.63
CA LEU A 87 -10.18 13.94 0.18
C LEU A 87 -8.79 13.67 -0.41
N GLY A 88 -7.74 14.16 0.25
CA GLY A 88 -6.35 13.85 -0.13
C GLY A 88 -6.04 12.35 -0.05
N MET A 89 -6.51 11.68 1.01
CA MET A 89 -6.42 10.22 1.14
C MET A 89 -7.19 9.50 0.04
N ALA A 90 -8.43 9.95 -0.24
CA ALA A 90 -9.25 9.39 -1.30
C ALA A 90 -8.52 9.40 -2.65
N LEU A 91 -7.88 10.51 -2.97
CA LEU A 91 -7.18 10.70 -4.24
C LEU A 91 -5.83 9.94 -4.26
N PHE A 92 -4.94 10.21 -3.28
CA PHE A 92 -3.54 9.77 -3.32
C PHE A 92 -3.27 8.42 -2.66
N THR A 93 -4.18 7.91 -1.82
CA THR A 93 -4.01 6.58 -1.20
C THR A 93 -4.91 5.53 -1.84
N ASN A 94 -6.03 5.93 -2.47
CA ASN A 94 -7.01 4.99 -2.99
C ASN A 94 -7.22 5.16 -4.51
N ALA A 95 -7.83 6.26 -4.98
CA ALA A 95 -8.30 6.38 -6.35
C ALA A 95 -7.16 6.29 -7.39
N MET A 96 -6.19 7.18 -7.31
CA MET A 96 -5.08 7.19 -8.27
C MET A 96 -4.21 5.93 -8.20
N PRO A 97 -3.66 5.52 -7.02
CA PRO A 97 -2.74 4.41 -7.01
C PRO A 97 -3.41 3.08 -7.37
N PHE A 98 -4.65 2.83 -6.95
CA PHE A 98 -5.33 1.58 -7.33
C PHE A 98 -5.63 1.52 -8.82
N SER A 99 -6.05 2.64 -9.43
CA SER A 99 -6.26 2.69 -10.89
C SER A 99 -4.96 2.52 -11.66
N LEU A 100 -3.89 3.20 -11.24
CA LEU A 100 -2.58 3.12 -11.89
C LEU A 100 -1.96 1.72 -11.78
N LEU A 101 -2.06 1.07 -10.61
CA LEU A 101 -1.58 -0.29 -10.41
C LEU A 101 -2.39 -1.29 -11.23
N SER A 102 -3.72 -1.20 -11.21
CA SER A 102 -4.57 -2.08 -12.00
C SER A 102 -4.33 -1.88 -13.50
N TRP A 103 -4.14 -0.62 -13.95
CA TRP A 103 -3.80 -0.35 -15.34
C TRP A 103 -2.41 -0.87 -15.71
N GLY A 104 -1.42 -0.66 -14.86
CA GLY A 104 -0.06 -1.15 -15.05
C GLY A 104 0.00 -2.67 -15.14
N GLN A 105 -0.72 -3.38 -14.27
CA GLN A 105 -0.75 -4.85 -14.23
C GLN A 105 -1.42 -5.49 -15.46
N GLN A 106 -2.04 -4.73 -16.35
CA GLN A 106 -2.40 -5.26 -17.68
C GLN A 106 -1.18 -5.58 -18.56
N THR A 107 0.01 -5.09 -18.18
CA THR A 107 1.25 -5.23 -18.99
C THR A 107 2.42 -5.71 -18.14
N VAL A 108 2.56 -5.25 -16.90
CA VAL A 108 3.64 -5.69 -16.00
C VAL A 108 3.18 -6.84 -15.10
N THR A 109 4.12 -7.66 -14.64
CA THR A 109 3.85 -8.76 -13.71
C THR A 109 3.43 -8.26 -12.33
N SER A 110 2.73 -9.09 -11.56
CA SER A 110 2.37 -8.80 -10.18
C SER A 110 3.61 -8.60 -9.30
N GLY A 111 4.68 -9.36 -9.58
CA GLY A 111 5.98 -9.20 -8.94
C GLY A 111 6.60 -7.82 -9.17
N PHE A 112 6.57 -7.29 -10.42
CA PHE A 112 7.04 -5.93 -10.71
C PHE A 112 6.24 -4.89 -9.93
N ALA A 113 4.90 -4.97 -9.98
CA ALA A 113 4.02 -4.03 -9.27
C ALA A 113 4.28 -4.08 -7.75
N GLY A 114 4.48 -5.26 -7.18
CA GLY A 114 4.82 -5.44 -5.77
C GLY A 114 6.19 -4.85 -5.39
N ILE A 115 7.22 -5.07 -6.21
CA ILE A 115 8.56 -4.51 -5.98
C ILE A 115 8.52 -2.98 -6.03
N SER A 116 7.71 -2.39 -6.93
CA SER A 116 7.58 -0.94 -7.02
C SER A 116 7.04 -0.31 -5.74
N MET A 117 6.27 -1.04 -4.91
CA MET A 117 5.78 -0.55 -3.61
C MET A 117 6.89 -0.36 -2.57
N ALA A 118 8.04 -1.02 -2.72
CA ALA A 118 9.20 -0.78 -1.87
C ALA A 118 9.78 0.65 -2.03
N LEU A 119 9.37 1.39 -3.06
CA LEU A 119 9.75 2.79 -3.29
C LEU A 119 8.95 3.76 -2.41
N VAL A 120 7.78 3.38 -1.91
CA VAL A 120 6.92 4.27 -1.10
C VAL A 120 7.70 4.91 0.06
N PRO A 121 8.39 4.16 0.94
CA PRO A 121 9.16 4.75 2.02
C PRO A 121 10.26 5.71 1.53
N LEU A 122 10.87 5.43 0.37
CA LEU A 122 11.91 6.28 -0.20
C LEU A 122 11.33 7.62 -0.67
N PHE A 123 10.17 7.63 -1.31
CA PHE A 123 9.48 8.87 -1.71
C PHE A 123 8.94 9.65 -0.48
N VAL A 124 8.57 8.94 0.60
CA VAL A 124 8.15 9.60 1.85
C VAL A 124 9.28 10.45 2.45
N LEU A 125 10.54 10.06 2.31
CA LEU A 125 11.68 10.76 2.93
C LEU A 125 11.78 12.24 2.52
N PRO A 126 11.89 12.61 1.21
CA PRO A 126 11.98 14.02 0.80
C PRO A 126 10.67 14.77 1.06
N LEU A 127 9.52 14.13 0.89
CA LEU A 127 8.22 14.75 1.16
C LEU A 127 8.05 15.07 2.64
N SER A 128 8.37 14.14 3.54
CA SER A 128 8.30 14.37 4.99
C SER A 128 9.29 15.46 5.42
N HIS A 129 10.50 15.48 4.87
CA HIS A 129 11.46 16.54 5.16
C HIS A 129 10.94 17.93 4.83
N LYS A 130 10.22 18.06 3.70
CA LYS A 130 9.69 19.34 3.22
C LYS A 130 8.43 19.78 3.97
N PHE A 131 7.52 18.86 4.27
CA PHE A 131 6.17 19.18 4.74
C PHE A 131 5.91 18.88 6.21
N VAL A 132 6.76 18.07 6.87
CA VAL A 132 6.59 17.69 8.28
C VAL A 132 7.70 18.36 9.11
N PRO A 133 7.38 19.35 9.96
CA PRO A 133 8.40 20.19 10.65
C PRO A 133 9.40 19.40 11.51
N SER A 134 9.01 18.24 12.03
CA SER A 134 9.85 17.40 12.90
C SER A 134 10.77 16.44 12.14
N GLU A 135 10.61 16.30 10.81
CA GLU A 135 11.34 15.33 10.02
C GLU A 135 12.52 15.95 9.29
N LYS A 136 13.74 15.52 9.68
CA LYS A 136 14.98 15.98 9.02
C LYS A 136 15.61 14.84 8.21
N LEU A 137 16.24 15.20 7.09
CA LEU A 137 17.08 14.29 6.33
C LEU A 137 18.42 14.10 7.05
N SER A 138 18.71 12.86 7.44
CA SER A 138 20.05 12.47 7.89
C SER A 138 20.88 11.98 6.69
N LYS A 139 22.22 11.91 6.85
CA LYS A 139 23.09 11.32 5.82
C LYS A 139 22.68 9.91 5.44
N ALA A 140 22.27 9.08 6.41
CA ALA A 140 21.78 7.72 6.16
C ALA A 140 20.50 7.73 5.30
N LYS A 141 19.56 8.65 5.56
CA LYS A 141 18.34 8.80 4.75
C LYS A 141 18.66 9.18 3.29
N VAL A 142 19.63 10.08 3.08
CA VAL A 142 20.08 10.50 1.73
C VAL A 142 20.75 9.33 0.99
N ILE A 143 21.65 8.59 1.64
CA ILE A 143 22.32 7.43 1.06
C ILE A 143 21.28 6.36 0.70
N GLY A 144 20.35 6.07 1.61
CA GLY A 144 19.28 5.11 1.37
C GLY A 144 18.38 5.49 0.20
N PHE A 145 18.06 6.79 0.07
CA PHE A 145 17.29 7.32 -1.07
C PHE A 145 18.05 7.12 -2.40
N LEU A 146 19.34 7.45 -2.44
CA LEU A 146 20.16 7.27 -3.66
C LEU A 146 20.29 5.80 -4.07
N LEU A 147 20.51 4.90 -3.11
CA LEU A 147 20.53 3.46 -3.37
C LEU A 147 19.17 2.99 -3.90
N GLY A 148 18.06 3.41 -3.28
CA GLY A 148 16.74 3.09 -3.77
C GLY A 148 16.49 3.59 -5.19
N PHE A 149 16.95 4.82 -5.51
CA PHE A 149 16.82 5.36 -6.87
C PHE A 149 17.60 4.54 -7.90
N ILE A 150 18.82 4.08 -7.58
CA ILE A 150 19.59 3.15 -8.42
C ILE A 150 18.79 1.86 -8.65
N GLY A 151 18.18 1.30 -7.60
CA GLY A 151 17.31 0.13 -7.71
C GLY A 151 16.11 0.34 -8.64
N VAL A 152 15.49 1.54 -8.63
CA VAL A 152 14.41 1.89 -9.57
C VAL A 152 14.88 1.91 -11.01
N VAL A 153 16.01 2.55 -11.27
CA VAL A 153 16.58 2.62 -12.62
C VAL A 153 16.89 1.21 -13.14
N LEU A 154 17.41 0.33 -12.26
CA LEU A 154 17.66 -1.06 -12.60
C LEU A 154 16.35 -1.84 -12.80
N LEU A 155 15.33 -1.60 -12.01
CA LEU A 155 14.03 -2.27 -12.12
C LEU A 155 13.36 -1.97 -13.47
N ILE A 156 13.39 -0.70 -13.90
CA ILE A 156 12.78 -0.25 -15.17
C ILE A 156 13.68 -0.56 -16.37
N GLY A 157 14.96 -0.23 -16.26
CA GLY A 157 15.92 -0.30 -17.37
C GLY A 157 16.63 -1.64 -17.51
N GLY A 158 16.52 -2.53 -16.52
CA GLY A 158 17.30 -3.77 -16.46
C GLY A 158 17.06 -4.70 -17.63
N GLU A 159 15.83 -4.76 -18.14
CA GLU A 159 15.52 -5.58 -19.29
C GLU A 159 16.36 -5.21 -20.53
N LYS A 160 16.50 -3.90 -20.81
CA LYS A 160 17.37 -3.42 -21.89
C LYS A 160 18.85 -3.68 -21.62
N ILE A 161 19.28 -3.58 -20.37
CA ILE A 161 20.69 -3.77 -19.98
C ILE A 161 21.11 -5.24 -20.03
N PHE A 162 20.24 -6.16 -19.55
CA PHE A 162 20.59 -7.56 -19.35
C PHE A 162 20.10 -8.49 -20.47
N THR A 163 19.03 -8.14 -21.20
CA THR A 163 18.43 -9.01 -22.23
C THR A 163 18.56 -8.47 -23.65
N ASN A 164 19.08 -7.25 -23.84
CA ASN A 164 19.11 -6.54 -25.13
C ASN A 164 17.72 -6.37 -25.79
N GLN A 165 16.63 -6.62 -25.06
CA GLN A 165 15.29 -6.38 -25.59
C GLN A 165 14.95 -4.90 -25.48
N SER A 166 14.37 -4.35 -26.54
CA SER A 166 13.90 -2.95 -26.53
C SER A 166 12.62 -2.85 -25.70
N LEU A 167 12.61 -1.93 -24.73
CA LEU A 167 11.40 -1.58 -23.99
C LEU A 167 10.35 -1.06 -24.96
N THR A 168 9.19 -1.73 -25.03
CA THR A 168 8.06 -1.19 -25.77
C THR A 168 7.52 0.07 -25.03
N PRO A 169 7.00 1.07 -25.77
CA PRO A 169 6.40 2.25 -25.13
C PRO A 169 5.31 1.90 -24.10
N THR A 170 4.50 0.87 -24.39
CA THR A 170 3.43 0.40 -23.50
C THR A 170 3.99 -0.18 -22.20
N LEU A 171 5.04 -1.02 -22.28
CA LEU A 171 5.69 -1.57 -21.10
C LEU A 171 6.31 -0.47 -20.23
N LEU A 172 7.01 0.48 -20.85
CA LEU A 172 7.61 1.60 -20.12
C LEU A 172 6.55 2.44 -19.41
N LEU A 173 5.42 2.75 -20.08
CA LEU A 173 4.31 3.50 -19.46
C LEU A 173 3.69 2.72 -18.29
N ALA A 174 3.51 1.41 -18.41
CA ALA A 174 2.98 0.58 -17.34
C ALA A 174 3.92 0.55 -16.12
N GLN A 175 5.22 0.44 -16.34
CA GLN A 175 6.24 0.51 -15.28
C GLN A 175 6.25 1.87 -14.59
N ILE A 176 6.18 2.97 -15.36
CA ILE A 176 6.09 4.35 -14.84
C ILE A 176 4.80 4.52 -14.03
N ALA A 177 3.67 3.97 -14.47
CA ALA A 177 2.41 4.03 -13.73
C ALA A 177 2.54 3.41 -12.34
N CYS A 178 3.21 2.25 -12.20
CA CYS A 178 3.48 1.63 -10.91
C CYS A 178 4.37 2.51 -10.01
N VAL A 179 5.38 3.17 -10.58
CA VAL A 179 6.25 4.10 -9.83
C VAL A 179 5.47 5.35 -9.41
N ILE A 180 4.60 5.89 -10.27
CA ILE A 180 3.72 7.03 -9.92
C ILE A 180 2.74 6.61 -8.81
N ALA A 181 2.20 5.38 -8.85
CA ALA A 181 1.36 4.86 -7.78
C ALA A 181 2.10 4.86 -6.43
N SER A 182 3.37 4.48 -6.40
CA SER A 182 4.21 4.54 -5.19
C SER A 182 4.42 5.98 -4.71
N CYS A 183 4.60 6.92 -5.62
CA CYS A 183 4.68 8.35 -5.29
C CYS A 183 3.35 8.87 -4.72
N CYS A 184 2.21 8.46 -5.29
CA CYS A 184 0.89 8.78 -4.75
C CYS A 184 0.72 8.28 -3.32
N TYR A 185 1.09 7.03 -3.02
CA TYR A 185 1.07 6.50 -1.65
C TYR A 185 1.96 7.31 -0.70
N ALA A 186 3.12 7.76 -1.15
CA ALA A 186 3.99 8.60 -0.34
C ALA A 186 3.36 9.97 -0.03
N ILE A 187 2.72 10.60 -1.01
CA ILE A 187 1.94 11.85 -0.82
C ILE A 187 0.80 11.62 0.16
N GLY A 188 0.01 10.55 -0.04
CA GLY A 188 -1.10 10.17 0.83
C GLY A 188 -0.64 9.91 2.28
N THR A 189 0.54 9.28 2.46
CA THR A 189 1.14 9.07 3.78
C THR A 189 1.45 10.39 4.48
N VAL A 190 2.02 11.37 3.78
CA VAL A 190 2.30 12.69 4.34
C VAL A 190 1.01 13.44 4.67
N ILE A 191 0.01 13.40 3.76
CA ILE A 191 -1.32 13.99 4.01
C ILE A 191 -1.94 13.38 5.28
N THR A 192 -1.90 12.06 5.42
CA THR A 192 -2.42 11.34 6.60
C THR A 192 -1.68 11.76 7.88
N LYS A 193 -0.35 11.93 7.81
CA LYS A 193 0.45 12.37 8.96
C LYS A 193 0.13 13.80 9.40
N LEU A 194 -0.26 14.67 8.48
CA LEU A 194 -0.63 16.06 8.74
C LEU A 194 -2.11 16.22 9.13
N CYS A 195 -2.90 15.15 9.08
CA CYS A 195 -4.31 15.17 9.43
C CYS A 195 -4.49 15.46 10.94
N PRO A 196 -5.41 16.35 11.33
CA PRO A 196 -5.79 16.51 12.74
C PRO A 196 -6.23 15.19 13.37
N PRO A 197 -6.17 15.06 14.71
CA PRO A 197 -6.55 13.82 15.39
C PRO A 197 -7.96 13.36 15.01
N VAL A 198 -8.06 12.12 14.55
CA VAL A 198 -9.30 11.45 14.13
C VAL A 198 -9.13 9.95 14.30
N SER A 199 -10.23 9.22 14.49
CA SER A 199 -10.19 7.75 14.49
C SER A 199 -9.67 7.24 13.13
N THR A 200 -8.70 6.31 13.16
CA THR A 200 -8.10 5.76 11.93
C THR A 200 -9.15 5.09 11.04
N VAL A 201 -10.10 4.37 11.64
CA VAL A 201 -11.17 3.68 10.88
C VAL A 201 -12.15 4.70 10.30
N SER A 202 -12.55 5.74 11.05
CA SER A 202 -13.41 6.83 10.55
C SER A 202 -12.75 7.57 9.39
N TYR A 203 -11.45 7.86 9.50
CA TYR A 203 -10.66 8.50 8.46
C TYR A 203 -10.58 7.63 7.19
N ALA A 204 -10.28 6.34 7.35
CA ALA A 204 -10.22 5.40 6.24
C ALA A 204 -11.58 5.20 5.57
N SER A 205 -12.68 5.05 6.35
CA SER A 205 -14.04 4.93 5.83
C SER A 205 -14.43 6.15 5.00
N CYS A 206 -14.14 7.37 5.51
CA CYS A 206 -14.39 8.62 4.80
C CYS A 206 -13.58 8.70 3.50
N GLY A 207 -12.27 8.38 3.54
CA GLY A 207 -11.42 8.40 2.35
C GLY A 207 -11.85 7.41 1.28
N LEU A 208 -12.22 6.18 1.66
CA LEU A 208 -12.73 5.17 0.73
C LEU A 208 -14.09 5.56 0.15
N MET A 209 -14.99 6.12 0.95
CA MET A 209 -16.28 6.63 0.49
C MET A 209 -16.10 7.73 -0.57
N LEU A 210 -15.24 8.71 -0.31
CA LEU A 210 -14.93 9.77 -1.27
C LEU A 210 -14.27 9.23 -2.53
N ALA A 211 -13.35 8.27 -2.42
CA ALA A 211 -12.73 7.60 -3.57
C ALA A 211 -13.75 6.84 -4.41
N SER A 212 -14.74 6.20 -3.76
CA SER A 212 -15.85 5.51 -4.42
C SER A 212 -16.68 6.47 -5.27
N PHE A 213 -17.06 7.63 -4.72
CA PHE A 213 -17.79 8.68 -5.45
C PHE A 213 -17.01 9.24 -6.65
N MET A 214 -15.67 9.22 -6.60
CA MET A 214 -14.84 9.63 -7.73
C MET A 214 -14.73 8.53 -8.78
N LEU A 215 -14.46 7.30 -8.36
CA LEU A 215 -14.11 6.21 -9.29
C LEU A 215 -15.30 5.63 -10.01
N ILE A 216 -16.48 5.52 -9.37
CA ILE A 216 -17.67 4.96 -10.00
C ILE A 216 -18.04 5.70 -11.30
N PRO A 217 -18.21 7.04 -11.32
CA PRO A 217 -18.54 7.75 -12.55
C PRO A 217 -17.43 7.65 -13.60
N ILE A 218 -16.16 7.65 -13.18
CA ILE A 218 -15.01 7.51 -14.09
C ILE A 218 -15.01 6.12 -14.73
N ALA A 219 -15.19 5.06 -13.94
CA ALA A 219 -15.27 3.69 -14.44
C ALA A 219 -16.42 3.53 -15.45
N LEU A 220 -17.60 4.02 -15.10
CA LEU A 220 -18.76 3.95 -15.99
C LEU A 220 -18.57 4.74 -17.29
N TRP A 221 -17.86 5.88 -17.23
CA TRP A 221 -17.59 6.71 -18.40
C TRP A 221 -16.59 6.08 -19.36
N PHE A 222 -15.47 5.54 -18.84
CA PHE A 222 -14.37 5.02 -19.66
C PHE A 222 -14.52 3.53 -20.03
N GLU A 223 -15.06 2.73 -19.13
CA GLU A 223 -15.12 1.26 -19.27
C GLU A 223 -16.56 0.75 -19.45
N GLY A 224 -17.55 1.59 -19.14
CA GLY A 224 -18.97 1.25 -19.25
C GLY A 224 -19.44 0.33 -18.12
N TRP A 225 -20.65 -0.19 -18.26
CA TRP A 225 -21.22 -1.16 -17.32
C TRP A 225 -20.61 -2.55 -17.56
N PRO A 226 -20.12 -3.24 -16.51
CA PRO A 226 -19.56 -4.58 -16.64
C PRO A 226 -20.56 -5.56 -17.28
N LYS A 227 -20.17 -6.18 -18.40
CA LYS A 227 -21.01 -7.14 -19.11
C LYS A 227 -20.64 -8.55 -18.68
N SER A 228 -21.48 -9.18 -17.84
CA SER A 228 -21.36 -10.59 -17.42
C SER A 228 -19.93 -10.99 -16.99
N PRO A 229 -19.39 -10.36 -15.95
CA PRO A 229 -18.03 -10.68 -15.50
C PRO A 229 -17.97 -12.13 -15.01
N ASP A 230 -16.81 -12.78 -15.26
CA ASP A 230 -16.54 -14.11 -14.76
C ASP A 230 -16.61 -14.16 -13.22
N GLY A 231 -17.13 -15.26 -12.68
CA GLY A 231 -17.19 -15.48 -11.23
C GLY A 231 -15.83 -15.35 -10.54
N LEU A 232 -14.75 -15.78 -11.20
CA LEU A 232 -13.41 -15.65 -10.68
C LEU A 232 -12.96 -14.18 -10.57
N ALA A 233 -13.28 -13.34 -11.56
CA ALA A 233 -13.00 -11.92 -11.54
C ALA A 233 -13.77 -11.20 -10.41
N ILE A 234 -15.04 -11.57 -10.19
CA ILE A 234 -15.84 -11.07 -9.06
C ILE A 234 -15.18 -11.45 -7.73
N MET A 235 -14.75 -12.70 -7.57
CA MET A 235 -14.03 -13.16 -6.37
C MET A 235 -12.74 -12.35 -6.14
N GLY A 236 -12.02 -12.00 -7.20
CA GLY A 236 -10.85 -11.13 -7.13
C GLY A 236 -11.18 -9.76 -6.53
N VAL A 237 -12.22 -9.09 -7.03
CA VAL A 237 -12.66 -7.78 -6.50
C VAL A 237 -13.14 -7.90 -5.06
N VAL A 238 -13.92 -8.95 -4.71
CA VAL A 238 -14.37 -9.21 -3.34
C VAL A 238 -13.17 -9.44 -2.40
N TYR A 239 -12.21 -10.26 -2.83
CA TYR A 239 -10.97 -10.47 -2.09
C TYR A 239 -10.22 -9.15 -1.83
N LEU A 240 -10.05 -8.32 -2.87
CA LEU A 240 -9.39 -7.01 -2.78
C LEU A 240 -10.11 -6.05 -1.81
N ALA A 241 -11.42 -6.04 -1.82
CA ALA A 241 -12.22 -5.21 -0.92
C ALA A 241 -12.11 -5.68 0.53
N LEU A 242 -12.29 -6.99 0.75
CA LEU A 242 -12.39 -7.56 2.09
C LEU A 242 -11.03 -7.62 2.78
N PHE A 243 -10.02 -8.29 2.18
CA PHE A 243 -8.74 -8.56 2.84
C PHE A 243 -7.77 -7.38 2.77
N PRO A 244 -7.23 -6.95 1.60
CA PRO A 244 -6.20 -5.92 1.59
C PRO A 244 -6.74 -4.49 1.78
N THR A 245 -8.05 -4.29 1.87
CA THR A 245 -8.61 -2.97 2.12
C THR A 245 -9.33 -2.91 3.47
N ALA A 246 -10.42 -3.63 3.69
CA ALA A 246 -11.20 -3.50 4.92
C ALA A 246 -10.51 -4.16 6.13
N ILE A 247 -10.20 -5.45 6.08
CA ILE A 247 -9.57 -6.19 7.18
C ILE A 247 -8.18 -5.63 7.47
N ALA A 248 -7.37 -5.38 6.44
CA ALA A 248 -6.04 -4.82 6.62
C ALA A 248 -6.08 -3.46 7.32
N THR A 249 -7.08 -2.60 7.05
CA THR A 249 -7.24 -1.32 7.75
C THR A 249 -7.53 -1.52 9.25
N ILE A 250 -8.33 -2.50 9.61
CA ILE A 250 -8.61 -2.84 11.01
C ILE A 250 -7.35 -3.39 11.69
N LEU A 251 -6.68 -4.35 11.07
CA LEU A 251 -5.45 -4.95 11.59
C LEU A 251 -4.33 -3.91 11.76
N LEU A 252 -4.18 -3.01 10.78
CA LEU A 252 -3.25 -1.88 10.84
C LEU A 252 -3.53 -1.00 12.06
N THR A 253 -4.80 -0.65 12.30
CA THR A 253 -5.20 0.17 13.45
C THR A 253 -4.88 -0.53 14.78
N VAL A 254 -5.18 -1.82 14.85
CA VAL A 254 -4.87 -2.65 16.02
C VAL A 254 -3.36 -2.70 16.27
N LEU A 255 -2.56 -2.93 15.21
CA LEU A 255 -1.11 -3.05 15.33
C LEU A 255 -0.45 -1.73 15.74
N ILE A 256 -0.89 -0.59 15.18
CA ILE A 256 -0.41 0.74 15.58
C ILE A 256 -0.66 1.01 17.06
N ARG A 257 -1.87 0.68 17.56
CA ARG A 257 -2.23 0.88 18.97
C ARG A 257 -1.45 -0.02 19.92
N ARG A 258 -1.08 -1.24 19.48
CA ARG A 258 -0.38 -2.24 20.31
C ARG A 258 1.14 -2.10 20.28
N ALA A 259 1.71 -1.93 19.10
CA ALA A 259 3.16 -1.99 18.88
C ALA A 259 3.78 -0.70 18.32
N GLY A 260 2.93 0.27 17.98
CA GLY A 260 3.34 1.57 17.45
C GLY A 260 3.65 1.58 15.95
N PRO A 261 3.77 2.79 15.36
CA PRO A 261 3.96 2.96 13.92
C PRO A 261 5.35 2.48 13.43
N SER A 262 6.38 2.54 14.29
CA SER A 262 7.73 2.05 13.93
C SER A 262 7.75 0.54 13.70
N PHE A 263 7.03 -0.25 14.51
CA PHE A 263 6.91 -1.69 14.31
C PHE A 263 6.13 -2.00 13.04
N LEU A 264 5.03 -1.28 12.79
CA LEU A 264 4.25 -1.42 11.57
C LEU A 264 5.08 -1.17 10.31
N SER A 265 6.05 -0.24 10.33
CA SER A 265 6.85 0.07 9.14
C SER A 265 7.63 -1.13 8.57
N LEU A 266 7.84 -2.18 9.37
CA LEU A 266 8.45 -3.44 8.94
C LEU A 266 7.62 -4.16 7.85
N VAL A 267 6.34 -3.86 7.73
CA VAL A 267 5.49 -4.42 6.67
C VAL A 267 5.98 -4.01 5.27
N ASN A 268 6.58 -2.84 5.13
CA ASN A 268 7.09 -2.33 3.85
C ASN A 268 8.21 -3.20 3.26
N TYR A 269 8.91 -3.98 4.09
CA TYR A 269 9.90 -4.96 3.63
C TYR A 269 9.26 -6.28 3.19
N GLN A 270 8.11 -6.62 3.76
CA GLN A 270 7.46 -7.91 3.53
C GLN A 270 6.60 -7.89 2.25
N VAL A 271 5.89 -6.78 1.99
CA VAL A 271 4.96 -6.67 0.86
C VAL A 271 5.62 -7.04 -0.47
N PRO A 272 6.78 -6.48 -0.87
CA PRO A 272 7.42 -6.85 -2.13
C PRO A 272 7.89 -8.31 -2.14
N ILE A 273 8.34 -8.85 -1.00
CA ILE A 273 8.77 -10.24 -0.91
C ILE A 273 7.57 -11.17 -1.15
N TRP A 274 6.44 -10.93 -0.46
CA TRP A 274 5.23 -11.74 -0.65
C TRP A 274 4.64 -11.59 -2.05
N ALA A 275 4.68 -10.40 -2.66
CA ALA A 275 4.22 -10.18 -4.03
C ALA A 275 5.03 -11.03 -5.03
N VAL A 276 6.35 -11.05 -4.88
CA VAL A 276 7.25 -11.88 -5.70
C VAL A 276 6.99 -13.37 -5.49
N VAL A 277 6.91 -13.82 -4.24
CA VAL A 277 6.66 -15.23 -3.91
C VAL A 277 5.32 -15.70 -4.48
N ILE A 278 4.26 -14.93 -4.29
CA ILE A 278 2.92 -15.25 -4.79
C ILE A 278 2.88 -15.22 -6.31
N GLY A 279 3.50 -14.23 -6.97
CA GLY A 279 3.60 -14.13 -8.42
C GLY A 279 4.27 -15.37 -9.04
N VAL A 280 5.39 -15.80 -8.47
CA VAL A 280 6.11 -16.98 -8.96
C VAL A 280 5.35 -18.27 -8.66
N VAL A 281 4.88 -18.45 -7.41
CA VAL A 281 4.32 -19.75 -6.97
C VAL A 281 2.89 -19.97 -7.46
N VAL A 282 2.06 -18.91 -7.48
CA VAL A 282 0.63 -19.01 -7.79
C VAL A 282 0.34 -18.69 -9.24
N LEU A 283 0.96 -17.62 -9.78
CA LEU A 283 0.75 -17.18 -11.15
C LEU A 283 1.74 -17.80 -12.17
N GLY A 284 2.79 -18.49 -11.70
CA GLY A 284 3.84 -19.04 -12.56
C GLY A 284 4.67 -17.95 -13.25
N GLU A 285 4.75 -16.75 -12.68
CA GLU A 285 5.53 -15.65 -13.27
C GLU A 285 7.00 -15.99 -13.34
N THR A 286 7.60 -15.75 -14.50
CA THR A 286 9.06 -15.79 -14.67
C THR A 286 9.61 -14.41 -14.35
N LEU A 287 10.37 -14.31 -13.26
CA LEU A 287 10.98 -13.03 -12.88
C LEU A 287 12.40 -12.93 -13.44
N PRO A 288 12.68 -11.91 -14.25
CA PRO A 288 14.05 -11.65 -14.71
C PRO A 288 15.00 -11.46 -13.52
N GLY A 289 16.22 -11.97 -13.62
CA GLY A 289 17.20 -11.91 -12.51
C GLY A 289 17.50 -10.49 -12.02
N HIS A 290 17.40 -9.47 -12.90
CA HIS A 290 17.56 -8.08 -12.52
C HIS A 290 16.48 -7.56 -11.54
N PHE A 291 15.28 -8.18 -11.49
CA PHE A 291 14.24 -7.83 -10.52
C PHE A 291 14.70 -8.15 -9.09
N LEU A 292 15.33 -9.29 -8.86
CA LEU A 292 15.85 -9.67 -7.54
C LEU A 292 17.02 -8.78 -7.13
N ILE A 293 17.88 -8.38 -8.07
CA ILE A 293 18.97 -7.45 -7.83
C ILE A 293 18.40 -6.06 -7.47
N ALA A 294 17.45 -5.56 -8.25
CA ALA A 294 16.76 -4.29 -7.99
C ALA A 294 16.08 -4.29 -6.61
N LEU A 295 15.34 -5.36 -6.29
CA LEU A 295 14.68 -5.52 -4.99
C LEU A 295 15.71 -5.50 -3.85
N SER A 296 16.82 -6.22 -3.99
CA SER A 296 17.88 -6.25 -2.97
C SER A 296 18.50 -4.87 -2.74
N ILE A 297 18.74 -4.10 -3.80
CA ILE A 297 19.27 -2.74 -3.71
C ILE A 297 18.25 -1.80 -3.05
N ILE A 298 16.97 -1.88 -3.44
CA ILE A 298 15.90 -1.04 -2.87
C ILE A 298 15.73 -1.34 -1.37
N LEU A 299 15.63 -2.61 -1.00
CA LEU A 299 15.51 -3.02 0.42
C LEU A 299 16.76 -2.66 1.21
N GLY A 300 17.95 -2.82 0.64
CA GLY A 300 19.21 -2.37 1.25
C GLY A 300 19.23 -0.86 1.48
N GLY A 301 18.80 -0.07 0.50
CA GLY A 301 18.64 1.38 0.63
C GLY A 301 17.66 1.76 1.74
N LEU A 302 16.56 1.05 1.84
CA LEU A 302 15.54 1.25 2.89
C LEU A 302 16.13 0.93 4.28
N LEU A 303 16.87 -0.17 4.44
CA LEU A 303 17.56 -0.53 5.68
C LEU A 303 18.56 0.55 6.10
N VAL A 304 19.38 1.03 5.16
CA VAL A 304 20.34 2.12 5.42
C VAL A 304 19.60 3.39 5.86
N SER A 305 18.50 3.75 5.21
CA SER A 305 17.73 4.95 5.55
C SER A 305 17.13 4.91 6.96
N GLN A 306 16.80 3.73 7.46
CA GLN A 306 16.22 3.50 8.79
C GLN A 306 17.26 3.24 9.89
N SER A 307 18.53 3.03 9.54
CA SER A 307 19.60 2.67 10.50
C SER A 307 19.77 3.68 11.63
N SER A 308 19.50 4.97 11.40
CA SER A 308 19.55 6.00 12.43
C SER A 308 18.39 5.93 13.44
N ALA A 309 17.25 5.37 13.05
CA ALA A 309 16.10 5.21 13.94
C ALA A 309 16.34 4.06 14.95
N PHE A 310 17.02 3.01 14.53
CA PHE A 310 17.38 1.89 15.42
C PHE A 310 18.44 2.24 16.48
N ARG A 311 19.32 3.25 16.20
CA ARG A 311 20.35 3.70 17.16
C ARG A 311 19.83 4.59 18.27
N VAL A 312 18.62 5.16 18.14
CA VAL A 312 18.01 6.06 19.15
C VAL A 312 17.17 5.27 20.15
N SER A 313 16.82 4.03 19.86
CA SER A 313 16.00 3.16 20.71
C SER A 313 16.83 2.14 21.54
N SER A 314 18.13 2.16 21.42
CA SER A 314 19.09 1.40 22.25
C SER A 314 19.83 2.35 23.22
#